data_07a9261ae813b83a173f11e75c8faacb
#
_entry.id   07a9261ae813b83a173f11e75c8faacb
#
_cell.length_a   1.000
_cell.length_b   1.000
_cell.length_c   1.000
_cell.angle_alpha   90.00
_cell.angle_beta   90.00
_cell.angle_gamma   90.00
#
_symmetry.space_group_name_H-M   'P 1'
#
loop_
_entity.id
_entity.type
_entity.pdbx_description
1 polymer ?
#
loop_
_entity_poly.entity_id
_entity_poly.type
_entity_poly.pdbx_seq_one_letter_code
_entity_poly.pdbx_strand_id
1 'polypeptide(L)'
;MEQKHHGQTHDDVFLCIPPLYHTGAAMHWLGSLICGGKGVLLRGVTPKAIFDAISSERCTIVWLLVPWAQDILLAIEEGAIKLEDYKLDQWRLMHIGAQPVPKSLIKKWKSIFPHHQYDTNYGLSESTGPGCVHLGVENIDHVGAIGVPGYNWDVKIIDSHGEPVAKGEVGELCVKGPGVMTCYYNNPKATAESLQNGWLLTGDMARQDEDGFYWLVDRKKDVVISGGENIYPVQIEDFLSANPAVKDVAVIGLPDERLGEICAAIIELKPEYADTTVEDINEYCLDLPRYKRPRKIIFADVPRNPTGKIEKPVLRQRYGAEQLVDRENHA
;
A
#
# COMPACT_ATOMS: atom_id res chain seq x y z
N MET A 1 -10.63 -11.83 15.08
CA MET A 1 -11.13 -11.98 13.69
C MET A 1 -9.99 -12.27 12.75
N GLU A 2 -8.95 -11.44 12.71
CA GLU A 2 -7.79 -11.58 11.83
C GLU A 2 -7.10 -12.93 11.95
N GLN A 3 -6.85 -13.38 13.16
CA GLN A 3 -6.24 -14.67 13.43
C GLN A 3 -7.00 -15.84 12.80
N LYS A 4 -8.34 -15.71 12.69
CA LYS A 4 -9.16 -16.72 12.03
C LYS A 4 -8.95 -16.74 10.51
N HIS A 5 -8.73 -15.57 9.89
CA HIS A 5 -8.36 -15.48 8.46
C HIS A 5 -7.01 -16.13 8.18
N HIS A 6 -6.03 -15.95 9.06
CA HIS A 6 -4.72 -16.59 8.98
C HIS A 6 -4.74 -18.09 9.31
N GLY A 7 -5.88 -18.64 9.77
CA GLY A 7 -5.93 -19.98 10.35
C GLY A 7 -4.97 -20.12 11.53
N GLN A 8 -4.75 -19.04 12.30
CA GLN A 8 -3.80 -19.02 13.39
C GLN A 8 -4.32 -19.83 14.59
N THR A 9 -3.43 -20.64 15.15
CA THR A 9 -3.68 -21.51 16.30
C THR A 9 -2.71 -21.21 17.44
N HIS A 10 -2.85 -21.94 18.56
CA HIS A 10 -1.92 -21.84 19.68
C HIS A 10 -0.50 -22.36 19.37
N ASP A 11 -0.34 -23.15 18.33
CA ASP A 11 0.96 -23.66 17.89
C ASP A 11 1.74 -22.65 17.03
N ASP A 12 1.08 -21.58 16.59
CA ASP A 12 1.72 -20.59 15.74
C ASP A 12 2.61 -19.63 16.53
N VAL A 13 3.71 -19.26 15.88
CA VAL A 13 4.63 -18.22 16.33
C VAL A 13 4.59 -17.07 15.34
N PHE A 14 4.09 -15.93 15.77
CA PHE A 14 3.93 -14.74 14.93
C PHE A 14 5.11 -13.81 15.08
N LEU A 15 5.83 -13.51 14.00
CA LEU A 15 6.88 -12.49 13.98
C LEU A 15 6.28 -11.12 13.65
N CYS A 16 6.28 -10.24 14.64
CA CYS A 16 5.81 -8.87 14.54
C CYS A 16 7.01 -7.92 14.39
N ILE A 17 7.17 -7.36 13.21
CA ILE A 17 8.32 -6.52 12.85
C ILE A 17 8.03 -5.03 13.09
N PRO A 18 6.87 -4.47 12.68
CA PRO A 18 6.60 -3.06 12.87
C PRO A 18 6.47 -2.66 14.35
N PRO A 19 6.71 -1.39 14.67
CA PRO A 19 6.52 -0.89 16.03
C PRO A 19 5.09 -1.09 16.55
N LEU A 20 4.94 -1.40 17.85
CA LEU A 20 3.62 -1.67 18.45
C LEU A 20 2.65 -0.48 18.47
N TYR A 21 3.12 0.75 18.22
CA TYR A 21 2.21 1.88 18.02
C TYR A 21 1.51 1.82 16.66
N HIS A 22 1.99 1.01 15.71
CA HIS A 22 1.30 0.74 14.47
C HIS A 22 0.15 -0.24 14.74
N THR A 23 -1.07 0.14 14.37
CA THR A 23 -2.30 -0.63 14.68
C THR A 23 -2.20 -2.07 14.22
N GLY A 24 -1.71 -2.31 12.99
CA GLY A 24 -1.53 -3.65 12.47
C GLY A 24 -0.56 -4.50 13.31
N ALA A 25 0.54 -3.91 13.82
CA ALA A 25 1.47 -4.60 14.71
C ALA A 25 0.82 -4.99 16.03
N ALA A 26 0.19 -4.02 16.69
CA ALA A 26 -0.47 -4.25 17.98
C ALA A 26 -1.57 -5.32 17.88
N MET A 27 -2.38 -5.24 16.86
CA MET A 27 -3.48 -6.17 16.59
C MET A 27 -2.98 -7.61 16.42
N HIS A 28 -1.96 -7.83 15.61
CA HIS A 28 -1.43 -9.16 15.36
C HIS A 28 -0.70 -9.73 16.59
N TRP A 29 0.03 -8.89 17.30
CA TRP A 29 0.69 -9.31 18.54
C TRP A 29 -0.32 -9.70 19.62
N LEU A 30 -1.30 -8.84 19.90
CA LEU A 30 -2.37 -9.14 20.85
C LEU A 30 -3.21 -10.34 20.40
N GLY A 31 -3.49 -10.43 19.08
CA GLY A 31 -4.21 -11.55 18.49
C GLY A 31 -3.50 -12.88 18.71
N SER A 32 -2.17 -12.92 18.59
CA SER A 32 -1.38 -14.12 18.88
C SER A 32 -1.53 -14.56 20.33
N LEU A 33 -1.52 -13.62 21.27
CA LEU A 33 -1.76 -13.93 22.70
C LEU A 33 -3.19 -14.44 22.94
N ILE A 34 -4.19 -13.87 22.28
CA ILE A 34 -5.60 -14.33 22.38
C ILE A 34 -5.75 -15.75 21.83
N CYS A 35 -5.03 -16.13 20.78
CA CYS A 35 -5.02 -17.50 20.27
C CYS A 35 -4.24 -18.48 21.16
N GLY A 36 -3.54 -18.00 22.18
CA GLY A 36 -2.66 -18.81 23.01
C GLY A 36 -1.31 -19.13 22.37
N GLY A 37 -1.00 -18.48 21.25
CA GLY A 37 0.25 -18.63 20.54
C GLY A 37 1.36 -17.71 21.06
N LYS A 38 2.52 -17.76 20.42
CA LYS A 38 3.69 -16.93 20.73
C LYS A 38 3.78 -15.74 19.77
N GLY A 39 3.94 -14.54 20.33
CA GLY A 39 4.28 -13.33 19.55
C GLY A 39 5.75 -12.95 19.76
N VAL A 40 6.50 -12.79 18.70
CA VAL A 40 7.90 -12.37 18.71
C VAL A 40 7.98 -10.93 18.23
N LEU A 41 8.58 -10.05 19.01
CA LEU A 41 8.82 -8.65 18.64
C LEU A 41 10.25 -8.48 18.18
N LEU A 42 10.44 -8.06 16.93
CA LEU A 42 11.75 -7.84 16.36
C LEU A 42 12.21 -6.38 16.59
N ARG A 43 13.44 -6.22 17.07
CA ARG A 43 14.11 -4.91 17.14
C ARG A 43 15.11 -4.77 15.99
N GLY A 44 14.97 -3.70 15.24
CA GLY A 44 15.81 -3.47 14.05
C GLY A 44 15.38 -4.36 12.88
N VAL A 45 15.28 -3.77 11.70
CA VAL A 45 14.74 -4.45 10.52
C VAL A 45 15.83 -4.56 9.46
N THR A 46 16.45 -5.75 9.39
CA THR A 46 17.33 -6.14 8.28
C THR A 46 16.94 -7.55 7.83
N PRO A 47 17.17 -7.93 6.57
CA PRO A 47 16.93 -9.30 6.11
C PRO A 47 17.56 -10.34 7.05
N LYS A 48 18.81 -10.13 7.48
CA LYS A 48 19.48 -11.04 8.41
C LYS A 48 18.76 -11.17 9.75
N ALA A 49 18.37 -10.05 10.37
CA ALA A 49 17.67 -10.07 11.66
C ALA A 49 16.31 -10.79 11.56
N ILE A 50 15.60 -10.61 10.44
CA ILE A 50 14.33 -11.31 10.17
C ILE A 50 14.57 -12.82 10.09
N PHE A 51 15.55 -13.28 9.31
CA PHE A 51 15.86 -14.70 9.16
C PHE A 51 16.40 -15.33 10.44
N ASP A 52 17.25 -14.62 11.20
CA ASP A 52 17.72 -15.05 12.52
C ASP A 52 16.53 -15.29 13.47
N ALA A 53 15.57 -14.37 13.52
CA ALA A 53 14.38 -14.50 14.35
C ALA A 53 13.49 -15.65 13.90
N ILE A 54 13.23 -15.78 12.58
CA ILE A 54 12.42 -16.88 12.03
C ILE A 54 13.03 -18.22 12.40
N SER A 55 14.34 -18.36 12.26
CA SER A 55 15.07 -19.60 12.50
C SER A 55 15.14 -19.96 13.98
N SER A 56 15.54 -19.00 14.84
CA SER A 56 15.75 -19.22 16.27
C SER A 56 14.44 -19.38 17.06
N GLU A 57 13.42 -18.57 16.73
CA GLU A 57 12.13 -18.54 17.43
C GLU A 57 11.10 -19.47 16.78
N ARG A 58 11.46 -20.11 15.65
CA ARG A 58 10.60 -21.01 14.86
C ARG A 58 9.32 -20.33 14.41
N CYS A 59 9.42 -19.11 13.89
CA CYS A 59 8.26 -18.35 13.46
C CYS A 59 7.52 -19.03 12.30
N THR A 60 6.19 -19.12 12.41
CA THR A 60 5.31 -19.77 11.43
C THR A 60 4.59 -18.76 10.55
N ILE A 61 4.36 -17.57 11.07
CA ILE A 61 3.71 -16.44 10.38
C ILE A 61 4.62 -15.22 10.51
N VAL A 62 4.88 -14.56 9.40
CA VAL A 62 5.71 -13.34 9.37
C VAL A 62 4.94 -12.23 8.68
N TRP A 63 4.79 -11.08 9.37
CA TRP A 63 4.22 -9.90 8.75
C TRP A 63 5.31 -8.99 8.19
N LEU A 64 5.24 -8.75 6.89
CA LEU A 64 6.18 -7.94 6.16
C LEU A 64 5.50 -6.68 5.60
N LEU A 65 6.24 -5.60 5.50
CA LEU A 65 5.93 -4.52 4.59
C LEU A 65 6.53 -4.84 3.20
N VAL A 66 5.95 -4.28 2.16
CA VAL A 66 6.42 -4.49 0.78
C VAL A 66 7.92 -4.20 0.62
N PRO A 67 8.50 -3.07 1.14
CA PRO A 67 9.94 -2.84 1.04
C PRO A 67 10.78 -3.94 1.70
N TRP A 68 10.37 -4.43 2.87
CA TRP A 68 11.13 -5.49 3.55
C TRP A 68 11.11 -6.82 2.80
N ALA A 69 9.99 -7.14 2.15
CA ALA A 69 9.93 -8.31 1.28
C ALA A 69 10.85 -8.14 0.05
N GLN A 70 10.95 -6.93 -0.50
CA GLN A 70 11.87 -6.60 -1.58
C GLN A 70 13.32 -6.72 -1.13
N ASP A 71 13.69 -6.16 0.03
CA ASP A 71 15.02 -6.23 0.61
C ASP A 71 15.45 -7.69 0.87
N ILE A 72 14.51 -8.53 1.34
CA ILE A 72 14.74 -9.97 1.52
C ILE A 72 15.08 -10.64 0.19
N LEU A 73 14.27 -10.41 -0.85
CA LEU A 73 14.50 -11.01 -2.16
C LEU A 73 15.84 -10.56 -2.76
N LEU A 74 16.19 -9.29 -2.61
CA LEU A 74 17.47 -8.76 -3.05
C LEU A 74 18.64 -9.41 -2.30
N ALA A 75 18.57 -9.48 -0.96
CA ALA A 75 19.61 -10.09 -0.13
C ALA A 75 19.85 -11.58 -0.46
N ILE A 76 18.80 -12.31 -0.87
CA ILE A 76 18.93 -13.70 -1.33
C ILE A 76 19.62 -13.74 -2.69
N GLU A 77 19.23 -12.88 -3.64
CA GLU A 77 19.84 -12.81 -4.98
C GLU A 77 21.33 -12.43 -4.94
N GLU A 78 21.71 -11.50 -4.08
CA GLU A 78 23.08 -11.09 -3.87
C GLU A 78 23.91 -12.11 -3.06
N GLY A 79 23.28 -13.17 -2.55
CA GLY A 79 23.92 -14.19 -1.73
C GLY A 79 24.28 -13.73 -0.32
N ALA A 80 23.77 -12.57 0.11
CA ALA A 80 23.91 -12.08 1.49
C ALA A 80 23.11 -12.91 2.50
N ILE A 81 22.01 -13.54 2.03
CA ILE A 81 21.22 -14.52 2.76
C ILE A 81 21.27 -15.84 1.99
N LYS A 82 21.74 -16.90 2.67
CA LYS A 82 21.73 -18.27 2.18
C LYS A 82 20.68 -19.05 2.93
N LEU A 83 19.65 -19.53 2.23
CA LEU A 83 18.48 -20.15 2.86
C LEU A 83 18.82 -21.42 3.64
N GLU A 84 19.85 -22.14 3.20
CA GLU A 84 20.34 -23.35 3.86
C GLU A 84 20.93 -23.11 5.27
N ASP A 85 21.29 -21.88 5.61
CA ASP A 85 21.80 -21.52 6.92
C ASP A 85 20.71 -21.38 7.97
N TYR A 86 19.43 -21.42 7.57
CA TYR A 86 18.26 -21.12 8.40
C TYR A 86 17.26 -22.27 8.45
N LYS A 87 16.58 -22.41 9.59
CA LYS A 87 15.47 -23.36 9.76
C LYS A 87 14.16 -22.66 9.36
N LEU A 88 13.67 -22.89 8.15
CA LEU A 88 12.53 -22.20 7.56
C LEU A 88 11.32 -23.10 7.28
N ASP A 89 11.45 -24.42 7.52
CA ASP A 89 10.44 -25.44 7.23
C ASP A 89 9.09 -25.19 7.89
N GLN A 90 9.07 -24.51 9.02
CA GLN A 90 7.86 -24.15 9.76
C GLN A 90 7.18 -22.85 9.28
N TRP A 91 7.90 -21.99 8.53
CA TRP A 91 7.35 -20.74 8.03
C TRP A 91 6.31 -21.01 6.96
N ARG A 92 5.03 -20.91 7.33
CA ARG A 92 3.92 -21.28 6.45
C ARG A 92 3.25 -20.11 5.75
N LEU A 93 3.22 -18.93 6.40
CA LEU A 93 2.47 -17.77 5.92
C LEU A 93 3.32 -16.52 5.86
N MET A 94 3.38 -15.90 4.69
CA MET A 94 3.82 -14.54 4.50
C MET A 94 2.59 -13.63 4.47
N HIS A 95 2.38 -12.90 5.56
CA HIS A 95 1.38 -11.85 5.61
C HIS A 95 2.04 -10.52 5.21
N ILE A 96 1.48 -9.82 4.22
CA ILE A 96 2.09 -8.60 3.68
C ILE A 96 1.00 -7.54 3.48
N GLY A 97 1.31 -6.28 3.81
CA GLY A 97 0.32 -5.23 3.70
C GLY A 97 0.86 -3.82 3.92
N ALA A 98 -0.01 -2.96 4.40
CA ALA A 98 0.16 -1.54 4.64
C ALA A 98 0.33 -0.66 3.37
N GLN A 99 0.46 -1.26 2.20
CA GLN A 99 0.44 -0.60 0.89
C GLN A 99 0.04 -1.61 -0.20
N PRO A 100 -0.28 -1.17 -1.43
CA PRO A 100 -0.55 -2.08 -2.55
C PRO A 100 0.61 -3.05 -2.78
N VAL A 101 0.28 -4.32 -2.99
CA VAL A 101 1.26 -5.40 -3.14
C VAL A 101 1.47 -5.70 -4.62
N PRO A 102 2.68 -5.50 -5.18
CA PRO A 102 2.95 -5.77 -6.59
C PRO A 102 2.83 -7.28 -6.92
N LYS A 103 2.16 -7.60 -8.02
CA LYS A 103 2.06 -9.00 -8.50
C LYS A 103 3.43 -9.62 -8.77
N SER A 104 4.37 -8.85 -9.30
CA SER A 104 5.75 -9.28 -9.57
C SER A 104 6.47 -9.73 -8.30
N LEU A 105 6.28 -8.99 -7.19
CA LEU A 105 6.85 -9.33 -5.89
C LEU A 105 6.37 -10.72 -5.44
N ILE A 106 5.07 -10.98 -5.47
CA ILE A 106 4.51 -12.26 -5.03
C ILE A 106 4.91 -13.40 -5.95
N LYS A 107 4.95 -13.20 -7.27
CA LYS A 107 5.45 -14.19 -8.22
C LYS A 107 6.91 -14.58 -7.91
N LYS A 108 7.78 -13.59 -7.67
CA LYS A 108 9.17 -13.82 -7.32
C LYS A 108 9.29 -14.50 -5.95
N TRP A 109 8.51 -14.06 -4.95
CA TRP A 109 8.45 -14.69 -3.65
C TRP A 109 8.08 -16.18 -3.75
N LYS A 110 7.01 -16.50 -4.48
CA LYS A 110 6.56 -17.88 -4.69
C LYS A 110 7.55 -18.74 -5.46
N SER A 111 8.41 -18.19 -6.30
CA SER A 111 9.48 -18.94 -6.97
C SER A 111 10.59 -19.37 -6.01
N ILE A 112 10.83 -18.62 -4.93
CA ILE A 112 11.84 -18.92 -3.90
C ILE A 112 11.21 -19.73 -2.75
N PHE A 113 10.01 -19.37 -2.35
CA PHE A 113 9.25 -19.99 -1.25
C PHE A 113 7.93 -20.60 -1.76
N PRO A 114 7.95 -21.68 -2.53
CA PRO A 114 6.75 -22.23 -3.17
C PRO A 114 5.70 -22.72 -2.17
N HIS A 115 6.11 -23.12 -0.96
CA HIS A 115 5.22 -23.63 0.08
C HIS A 115 4.60 -22.54 0.96
N HIS A 116 5.11 -21.30 0.91
CA HIS A 116 4.54 -20.22 1.68
C HIS A 116 3.15 -19.84 1.15
N GLN A 117 2.21 -19.75 2.05
CA GLN A 117 0.94 -19.12 1.78
C GLN A 117 1.12 -17.59 1.73
N TYR A 118 0.28 -16.93 0.95
CA TYR A 118 0.24 -15.48 0.84
C TYR A 118 -1.07 -14.97 1.41
N ASP A 119 -0.99 -13.90 2.17
CA ASP A 119 -2.16 -13.19 2.69
C ASP A 119 -1.90 -11.70 2.78
N THR A 120 -2.97 -10.92 2.63
CA THR A 120 -2.94 -9.47 2.81
C THR A 120 -4.23 -8.99 3.43
N ASN A 121 -4.20 -7.84 4.05
CA ASN A 121 -5.39 -7.17 4.53
C ASN A 121 -5.35 -5.67 4.23
N TYR A 122 -6.52 -5.09 4.24
CA TYR A 122 -6.73 -3.65 4.16
C TYR A 122 -7.32 -3.14 5.48
N GLY A 123 -6.78 -2.05 5.97
CA GLY A 123 -7.32 -1.38 7.13
C GLY A 123 -6.65 -0.05 7.42
N LEU A 124 -7.27 0.66 8.34
CA LEU A 124 -6.86 1.98 8.81
C LEU A 124 -6.76 1.95 10.33
N SER A 125 -6.09 2.94 10.93
CA SER A 125 -6.15 3.15 12.39
C SER A 125 -7.58 3.39 12.85
N GLU A 126 -8.37 4.07 12.05
CA GLU A 126 -9.78 4.39 12.26
C GLU A 126 -10.70 3.16 12.24
N SER A 127 -10.24 2.05 11.67
CA SER A 127 -10.94 0.75 11.68
C SER A 127 -10.28 -0.28 12.61
N THR A 128 -9.32 0.13 13.43
CA THR A 128 -8.61 -0.73 14.39
C THR A 128 -7.94 -1.94 13.72
N GLY A 129 -7.09 -1.68 12.72
CA GLY A 129 -6.33 -2.74 12.08
C GLY A 129 -6.96 -3.25 10.82
N PRO A 130 -7.07 -4.57 10.54
CA PRO A 130 -7.35 -5.04 9.18
C PRO A 130 -8.68 -4.55 8.64
N GLY A 131 -9.45 -3.99 9.48
CA GLY A 131 -10.67 -3.33 9.08
C GLY A 131 -11.61 -4.29 8.40
N CYS A 132 -11.70 -4.21 7.09
CA CYS A 132 -12.90 -4.62 6.41
C CYS A 132 -12.72 -5.71 5.37
N VAL A 133 -11.55 -5.88 4.81
CA VAL A 133 -11.34 -6.82 3.71
C VAL A 133 -10.11 -7.68 3.94
N HIS A 134 -10.13 -8.88 3.34
CA HIS A 134 -9.10 -9.87 3.50
C HIS A 134 -9.02 -10.74 2.24
N LEU A 135 -7.82 -10.94 1.70
CA LEU A 135 -7.66 -11.69 0.47
C LEU A 135 -7.82 -13.20 0.67
N GLY A 136 -7.27 -13.77 1.71
CA GLY A 136 -7.18 -15.20 1.92
C GLY A 136 -6.06 -15.86 1.10
N VAL A 137 -5.46 -16.90 1.70
CA VAL A 137 -4.25 -17.52 1.18
C VAL A 137 -4.46 -18.30 -0.13
N GLU A 138 -5.68 -18.73 -0.41
CA GLU A 138 -6.09 -19.45 -1.62
C GLU A 138 -6.34 -18.54 -2.82
N ASN A 139 -6.50 -17.23 -2.60
CA ASN A 139 -6.86 -16.26 -3.64
C ASN A 139 -5.63 -15.59 -4.26
N ILE A 140 -4.59 -16.35 -4.52
CA ILE A 140 -3.30 -15.85 -5.03
C ILE A 140 -3.44 -15.16 -6.41
N ASP A 141 -4.42 -15.52 -7.21
CA ASP A 141 -4.66 -14.95 -8.53
C ASP A 141 -5.18 -13.50 -8.45
N HIS A 142 -5.76 -13.11 -7.32
CA HIS A 142 -6.24 -11.77 -7.05
C HIS A 142 -5.19 -10.87 -6.37
N VAL A 143 -3.90 -11.20 -6.50
CA VAL A 143 -2.81 -10.38 -5.94
C VAL A 143 -2.89 -8.96 -6.47
N GLY A 144 -2.86 -8.00 -5.55
CA GLY A 144 -3.07 -6.57 -5.80
C GLY A 144 -4.45 -6.08 -5.36
N ALA A 145 -5.45 -6.99 -5.24
CA ALA A 145 -6.69 -6.66 -4.55
C ALA A 145 -6.46 -6.54 -3.03
N ILE A 146 -7.30 -5.74 -2.38
CA ILE A 146 -7.34 -5.67 -0.90
C ILE A 146 -8.25 -6.76 -0.31
N GLY A 147 -8.89 -7.57 -1.13
CA GLY A 147 -9.64 -8.77 -0.78
C GLY A 147 -11.15 -8.58 -0.78
N VAL A 148 -11.81 -9.30 0.08
CA VAL A 148 -13.26 -9.30 0.30
C VAL A 148 -13.58 -8.85 1.73
N PRO A 149 -14.83 -8.49 2.07
CA PRO A 149 -15.20 -8.10 3.43
C PRO A 149 -14.80 -9.17 4.44
N GLY A 150 -14.10 -8.77 5.49
CA GLY A 150 -13.75 -9.64 6.60
C GLY A 150 -14.95 -10.04 7.46
N TYR A 151 -14.75 -10.96 8.39
CA TYR A 151 -15.81 -11.38 9.31
C TYR A 151 -16.38 -10.21 10.11
N ASN A 152 -17.72 -10.06 10.09
CA ASN A 152 -18.48 -8.98 10.77
C ASN A 152 -18.16 -7.58 10.24
N TRP A 153 -17.72 -7.46 8.99
CA TRP A 153 -17.52 -6.20 8.31
C TRP A 153 -18.46 -6.08 7.10
N ASP A 154 -19.02 -4.90 6.94
CA ASP A 154 -19.75 -4.49 5.74
C ASP A 154 -18.89 -3.50 4.96
N VAL A 155 -18.87 -3.62 3.65
CA VAL A 155 -18.12 -2.76 2.73
C VAL A 155 -19.04 -2.31 1.61
N LYS A 156 -18.94 -1.04 1.25
CA LYS A 156 -19.57 -0.47 0.07
C LYS A 156 -18.68 0.57 -0.58
N ILE A 157 -18.95 0.85 -1.84
CA ILE A 157 -18.33 1.94 -2.59
C ILE A 157 -19.43 2.94 -2.95
N ILE A 158 -19.18 4.22 -2.71
CA ILE A 158 -20.14 5.29 -2.95
C ILE A 158 -19.60 6.35 -3.91
N ASP A 159 -20.50 7.00 -4.63
CA ASP A 159 -20.21 8.17 -5.45
C ASP A 159 -20.10 9.46 -4.62
N SER A 160 -19.97 10.60 -5.31
CA SER A 160 -19.90 11.93 -4.67
C SER A 160 -21.22 12.37 -4.00
N HIS A 161 -22.32 11.70 -4.28
CA HIS A 161 -23.65 11.95 -3.70
C HIS A 161 -23.94 11.04 -2.51
N GLY A 162 -23.05 10.07 -2.23
CA GLY A 162 -23.21 9.10 -1.14
C GLY A 162 -23.99 7.85 -1.54
N GLU A 163 -24.32 7.70 -2.83
CA GLU A 163 -25.06 6.56 -3.35
C GLU A 163 -24.12 5.42 -3.77
N PRO A 164 -24.50 4.15 -3.55
CA PRO A 164 -23.70 3.02 -3.99
C PRO A 164 -23.46 3.02 -5.49
N VAL A 165 -22.22 2.76 -5.92
CA VAL A 165 -21.85 2.61 -7.32
C VAL A 165 -22.04 1.18 -7.83
N ALA A 166 -22.14 0.99 -9.15
CA ALA A 166 -22.21 -0.32 -9.76
C ALA A 166 -20.85 -1.05 -9.69
N LYS A 167 -20.85 -2.38 -9.85
CA LYS A 167 -19.61 -3.16 -9.96
C LYS A 167 -18.76 -2.63 -11.12
N GLY A 168 -17.45 -2.54 -10.89
CA GLY A 168 -16.47 -2.01 -11.84
C GLY A 168 -16.29 -0.50 -11.75
N GLU A 169 -17.27 0.25 -11.27
CA GLU A 169 -17.18 1.69 -11.10
C GLU A 169 -16.31 2.07 -9.89
N VAL A 170 -15.66 3.21 -10.00
CA VAL A 170 -14.77 3.75 -8.95
C VAL A 170 -15.56 4.73 -8.08
N GLY A 171 -15.46 4.57 -6.77
CA GLY A 171 -16.01 5.47 -5.78
C GLY A 171 -15.21 5.42 -4.46
N GLU A 172 -15.71 6.12 -3.45
CA GLU A 172 -15.10 6.11 -2.12
C GLU A 172 -15.46 4.82 -1.39
N LEU A 173 -14.42 4.12 -0.90
CA LEU A 173 -14.57 2.94 -0.06
C LEU A 173 -15.12 3.33 1.31
N CYS A 174 -16.20 2.69 1.73
CA CYS A 174 -16.78 2.86 3.04
C CYS A 174 -16.84 1.52 3.76
N VAL A 175 -16.55 1.54 5.04
CA VAL A 175 -16.52 0.33 5.87
C VAL A 175 -17.34 0.52 7.14
N LYS A 176 -17.96 -0.57 7.60
CA LYS A 176 -18.73 -0.60 8.83
C LYS A 176 -18.43 -1.91 9.57
N GLY A 177 -18.14 -1.81 10.85
CA GLY A 177 -17.83 -2.98 11.64
C GLY A 177 -17.45 -2.63 13.08
N PRO A 178 -17.23 -3.64 13.93
CA PRO A 178 -17.02 -3.43 15.37
C PRO A 178 -15.68 -2.75 15.71
N GLY A 179 -14.73 -2.71 14.77
CA GLY A 179 -13.43 -2.06 14.95
C GLY A 179 -13.41 -0.59 14.55
N VAL A 180 -14.51 -0.05 13.98
CA VAL A 180 -14.58 1.37 13.61
C VAL A 180 -14.47 2.24 14.85
N MET A 181 -13.60 3.25 14.80
CA MET A 181 -13.37 4.20 15.89
C MET A 181 -14.67 4.87 16.37
N THR A 182 -14.68 5.29 17.62
CA THR A 182 -15.79 6.09 18.16
C THR A 182 -15.71 7.54 17.68
N CYS A 183 -14.51 8.14 17.66
CA CYS A 183 -14.30 9.51 17.23
C CYS A 183 -12.79 9.81 17.09
N TYR A 184 -12.47 10.92 16.46
CA TYR A 184 -11.15 11.57 16.61
C TYR A 184 -11.14 12.39 17.92
N TYR A 185 -10.11 12.17 18.74
CA TYR A 185 -9.97 12.88 20.01
C TYR A 185 -9.91 14.41 19.80
N ASN A 186 -10.76 15.13 20.52
CA ASN A 186 -10.88 16.59 20.44
C ASN A 186 -11.06 17.17 19.01
N ASN A 187 -11.57 16.38 18.07
CA ASN A 187 -11.81 16.83 16.70
C ASN A 187 -13.19 16.39 16.20
N PRO A 188 -14.28 17.02 16.69
CA PRO A 188 -15.64 16.67 16.30
C PRO A 188 -15.92 16.92 14.82
N LYS A 189 -15.28 17.93 14.21
CA LYS A 189 -15.43 18.22 12.78
C LYS A 189 -14.91 17.07 11.92
N ALA A 190 -13.67 16.64 12.11
CA ALA A 190 -13.11 15.52 11.38
C ALA A 190 -13.89 14.21 11.65
N THR A 191 -14.40 14.04 12.88
CA THR A 191 -15.26 12.90 13.22
C THR A 191 -16.54 12.89 12.38
N ALA A 192 -17.25 14.01 12.30
CA ALA A 192 -18.49 14.12 11.53
C ALA A 192 -18.25 13.99 10.02
N GLU A 193 -17.11 14.42 9.51
CA GLU A 193 -16.73 14.25 8.11
C GLU A 193 -16.43 12.78 7.76
N SER A 194 -15.82 12.03 8.69
CA SER A 194 -15.39 10.64 8.45
C SER A 194 -16.42 9.60 8.86
N LEU A 195 -17.27 9.87 9.85
CA LEU A 195 -18.26 8.92 10.36
C LEU A 195 -19.68 9.39 10.00
N GLN A 196 -20.33 8.66 9.09
CA GLN A 196 -21.66 9.00 8.63
C GLN A 196 -22.59 7.77 8.69
N ASN A 197 -23.68 7.87 9.45
CA ASN A 197 -24.69 6.81 9.58
C ASN A 197 -24.11 5.43 9.98
N GLY A 198 -23.05 5.43 10.81
CA GLY A 198 -22.37 4.22 11.25
C GLY A 198 -21.36 3.65 10.24
N TRP A 199 -21.10 4.35 9.15
CA TRP A 199 -20.08 4.04 8.16
C TRP A 199 -18.85 4.93 8.35
N LEU A 200 -17.67 4.35 8.25
CA LEU A 200 -16.40 5.07 8.10
C LEU A 200 -16.15 5.33 6.61
N LEU A 201 -16.12 6.59 6.24
CA LEU A 201 -15.65 7.05 4.93
C LEU A 201 -14.12 7.04 4.98
N THR A 202 -13.50 6.14 4.23
CA THR A 202 -12.05 5.87 4.39
C THR A 202 -11.15 6.91 3.73
N GLY A 203 -11.69 7.67 2.78
CA GLY A 203 -10.93 8.54 1.91
C GLY A 203 -10.08 7.79 0.88
N ASP A 204 -10.27 6.47 0.74
CA ASP A 204 -9.64 5.66 -0.29
C ASP A 204 -10.65 5.43 -1.43
N MET A 205 -10.20 5.60 -2.67
CA MET A 205 -10.97 5.27 -3.87
C MET A 205 -10.76 3.81 -4.23
N ALA A 206 -11.84 3.11 -4.50
CA ALA A 206 -11.81 1.69 -4.83
C ALA A 206 -12.83 1.34 -5.90
N ARG A 207 -12.68 0.16 -6.48
CA ARG A 207 -13.67 -0.52 -7.31
C ARG A 207 -13.86 -1.96 -6.86
N GLN A 208 -14.99 -2.55 -7.13
CA GLN A 208 -15.24 -3.98 -6.95
C GLN A 208 -15.24 -4.67 -8.31
N ASP A 209 -14.51 -5.77 -8.46
CA ASP A 209 -14.53 -6.57 -9.68
C ASP A 209 -15.73 -7.54 -9.73
N GLU A 210 -15.86 -8.28 -10.84
CA GLU A 210 -16.94 -9.23 -11.06
C GLU A 210 -16.93 -10.38 -10.05
N ASP A 211 -15.74 -10.78 -9.58
CA ASP A 211 -15.55 -11.85 -8.59
C ASP A 211 -15.82 -11.38 -7.16
N GLY A 212 -16.07 -10.08 -6.97
CA GLY A 212 -16.40 -9.48 -5.68
C GLY A 212 -15.18 -8.99 -4.88
N PHE A 213 -14.00 -9.00 -5.47
CA PHE A 213 -12.80 -8.45 -4.83
C PHE A 213 -12.74 -6.94 -4.95
N TYR A 214 -12.27 -6.29 -3.88
CA TYR A 214 -12.06 -4.85 -3.83
C TYR A 214 -10.62 -4.51 -4.23
N TRP A 215 -10.48 -3.48 -5.04
CA TRP A 215 -9.20 -2.98 -5.55
C TRP A 215 -9.08 -1.50 -5.20
N LEU A 216 -8.02 -1.15 -4.49
CA LEU A 216 -7.70 0.27 -4.31
C LEU A 216 -7.27 0.87 -5.65
N VAL A 217 -7.75 2.07 -5.89
CA VAL A 217 -7.41 2.85 -7.09
C VAL A 217 -6.48 3.99 -6.70
N ASP A 218 -6.84 4.75 -5.67
CA ASP A 218 -6.01 5.84 -5.12
C ASP A 218 -6.57 6.36 -3.79
N ARG A 219 -5.95 7.41 -3.25
CA ARG A 219 -6.51 8.25 -2.19
C ARG A 219 -7.39 9.34 -2.80
N LYS A 220 -8.58 9.57 -2.26
CA LYS A 220 -9.52 10.62 -2.71
C LYS A 220 -8.85 12.00 -2.82
N LYS A 221 -8.02 12.35 -1.84
CA LYS A 221 -7.25 13.60 -1.79
C LYS A 221 -6.07 13.67 -2.77
N ASP A 222 -5.67 12.54 -3.33
CA ASP A 222 -4.53 12.44 -4.24
C ASP A 222 -4.97 12.32 -5.70
N VAL A 223 -6.27 12.08 -5.95
CA VAL A 223 -6.85 12.09 -7.31
C VAL A 223 -6.60 13.44 -7.95
N VAL A 224 -6.03 13.43 -9.15
CA VAL A 224 -5.77 14.64 -9.95
C VAL A 224 -6.94 14.87 -10.88
N ILE A 225 -7.56 16.04 -10.79
CA ILE A 225 -8.69 16.41 -11.66
C ILE A 225 -8.16 17.30 -12.78
N SER A 226 -7.94 16.71 -13.94
CA SER A 226 -7.34 17.39 -15.09
C SER A 226 -8.31 17.46 -16.27
N GLY A 227 -8.76 18.66 -16.59
CA GLY A 227 -9.71 18.87 -17.71
C GLY A 227 -11.04 18.15 -17.53
N GLY A 228 -11.46 17.91 -16.27
CA GLY A 228 -12.70 17.19 -15.94
C GLY A 228 -12.54 15.68 -15.82
N GLU A 229 -11.35 15.14 -16.11
CA GLU A 229 -11.05 13.71 -15.97
C GLU A 229 -10.39 13.41 -14.62
N ASN A 230 -10.84 12.35 -13.96
CA ASN A 230 -10.19 11.84 -12.75
C ASN A 230 -8.99 10.98 -13.15
N ILE A 231 -7.80 11.42 -12.76
CA ILE A 231 -6.56 10.70 -12.97
C ILE A 231 -6.08 10.16 -11.61
N TYR A 232 -5.78 8.88 -11.59
CA TYR A 232 -5.35 8.19 -10.38
C TYR A 232 -3.82 8.02 -10.40
N PRO A 233 -3.07 8.81 -9.60
CA PRO A 233 -1.61 8.77 -9.54
C PRO A 233 -1.00 7.39 -9.40
N VAL A 234 -1.57 6.53 -8.56
CA VAL A 234 -1.05 5.16 -8.33
C VAL A 234 -0.93 4.36 -9.62
N GLN A 235 -1.86 4.52 -10.57
CA GLN A 235 -1.78 3.81 -11.86
C GLN A 235 -0.60 4.24 -12.72
N ILE A 236 -0.21 5.51 -12.62
CA ILE A 236 0.94 6.07 -13.33
C ILE A 236 2.23 5.68 -12.60
N GLU A 237 2.21 5.69 -11.26
CA GLU A 237 3.32 5.26 -10.41
C GLU A 237 3.66 3.79 -10.67
N ASP A 238 2.65 2.90 -10.71
CA ASP A 238 2.82 1.47 -11.02
C ASP A 238 3.43 1.26 -12.41
N PHE A 239 2.95 2.04 -13.40
CA PHE A 239 3.48 1.97 -14.76
C PHE A 239 4.93 2.42 -14.83
N LEU A 240 5.26 3.58 -14.23
CA LEU A 240 6.61 4.13 -14.24
C LEU A 240 7.58 3.29 -13.41
N SER A 241 7.15 2.69 -12.31
CA SER A 241 8.00 1.82 -11.48
C SER A 241 8.45 0.54 -12.19
N ALA A 242 7.78 0.15 -13.28
CA ALA A 242 8.20 -0.96 -14.13
C ALA A 242 9.35 -0.61 -15.09
N ASN A 243 9.67 0.68 -15.24
CA ASN A 243 10.80 1.14 -16.06
C ASN A 243 12.13 0.79 -15.37
N PRO A 244 13.08 0.14 -16.06
CA PRO A 244 14.36 -0.25 -15.47
C PRO A 244 15.18 0.88 -14.84
N ALA A 245 15.05 2.11 -15.37
CA ALA A 245 15.78 3.28 -14.89
C ALA A 245 15.22 3.87 -13.58
N VAL A 246 13.96 3.55 -13.25
CA VAL A 246 13.27 4.14 -12.11
C VAL A 246 13.62 3.36 -10.84
N LYS A 247 14.13 4.07 -9.84
CA LYS A 247 14.34 3.57 -8.47
C LYS A 247 13.08 3.75 -7.63
N ASP A 248 12.51 4.94 -7.65
CA ASP A 248 11.27 5.30 -6.94
C ASP A 248 10.51 6.37 -7.72
N VAL A 249 9.19 6.46 -7.53
CA VAL A 249 8.35 7.41 -8.24
C VAL A 249 7.16 7.84 -7.39
N ALA A 250 6.83 9.13 -7.50
CA ALA A 250 5.61 9.71 -6.95
C ALA A 250 4.94 10.58 -8.01
N VAL A 251 3.63 10.46 -8.15
CA VAL A 251 2.84 11.32 -9.03
C VAL A 251 1.91 12.19 -8.20
N ILE A 252 1.91 13.50 -8.50
CA ILE A 252 1.10 14.49 -7.82
C ILE A 252 0.36 15.39 -8.81
N GLY A 253 -0.77 15.96 -8.38
CA GLY A 253 -1.41 17.08 -9.07
C GLY A 253 -0.67 18.38 -8.78
N LEU A 254 -0.43 19.16 -9.82
CA LEU A 254 0.03 20.54 -9.74
C LEU A 254 -1.02 21.45 -10.36
N PRO A 255 -1.24 22.66 -9.82
CA PRO A 255 -2.22 23.60 -10.35
C PRO A 255 -1.93 23.97 -11.82
N ASP A 256 -2.96 24.00 -12.66
CA ASP A 256 -2.91 24.44 -14.06
C ASP A 256 -4.11 25.34 -14.37
N GLU A 257 -3.87 26.48 -15.04
CA GLU A 257 -4.92 27.49 -15.30
C GLU A 257 -6.04 26.96 -16.22
N ARG A 258 -5.68 26.12 -17.17
CA ARG A 258 -6.62 25.63 -18.18
C ARG A 258 -7.31 24.35 -17.77
N LEU A 259 -6.59 23.45 -17.09
CA LEU A 259 -7.05 22.11 -16.81
C LEU A 259 -7.46 21.90 -15.33
N GLY A 260 -7.27 22.91 -14.48
CA GLY A 260 -7.41 22.82 -13.04
C GLY A 260 -6.15 22.23 -12.42
N GLU A 261 -5.81 21.00 -12.78
CA GLU A 261 -4.57 20.33 -12.40
C GLU A 261 -3.91 19.62 -13.57
N ILE A 262 -2.60 19.38 -13.45
CA ILE A 262 -1.82 18.49 -14.31
C ILE A 262 -1.08 17.46 -13.48
N CYS A 263 -0.86 16.27 -14.04
CA CYS A 263 0.01 15.27 -13.41
C CYS A 263 1.48 15.66 -13.55
N ALA A 264 2.20 15.67 -12.43
CA ALA A 264 3.65 15.74 -12.38
C ALA A 264 4.21 14.43 -11.80
N ALA A 265 5.16 13.82 -12.51
CA ALA A 265 5.89 12.64 -12.04
C ALA A 265 7.23 13.10 -11.45
N ILE A 266 7.45 12.79 -10.17
CA ILE A 266 8.73 12.97 -9.49
C ILE A 266 9.39 11.60 -9.49
N ILE A 267 10.55 11.50 -10.13
CA ILE A 267 11.23 10.23 -10.39
C ILE A 267 12.62 10.26 -9.80
N GLU A 268 12.90 9.30 -8.94
CA GLU A 268 14.24 8.99 -8.48
C GLU A 268 14.85 7.93 -9.39
N LEU A 269 15.93 8.27 -10.08
CA LEU A 269 16.64 7.36 -10.97
C LEU A 269 17.59 6.46 -10.20
N LYS A 270 17.80 5.25 -10.70
CA LYS A 270 18.90 4.39 -10.23
C LYS A 270 20.24 4.98 -10.67
N PRO A 271 21.31 4.83 -9.87
CA PRO A 271 22.63 5.42 -10.18
C PRO A 271 23.16 5.05 -11.57
N GLU A 272 22.95 3.80 -12.00
CA GLU A 272 23.39 3.29 -13.30
C GLU A 272 22.62 3.86 -14.50
N TYR A 273 21.53 4.58 -14.25
CA TYR A 273 20.67 5.23 -15.26
C TYR A 273 20.63 6.76 -15.09
N ALA A 274 21.66 7.36 -14.49
CA ALA A 274 21.70 8.81 -14.23
C ALA A 274 21.62 9.69 -15.49
N ASP A 275 21.94 9.14 -16.65
CA ASP A 275 21.88 9.84 -17.97
C ASP A 275 20.47 9.79 -18.60
N THR A 276 19.48 9.15 -17.95
CA THR A 276 18.10 9.11 -18.47
C THR A 276 17.52 10.52 -18.56
N THR A 277 16.96 10.84 -19.71
CA THR A 277 16.39 12.16 -20.00
C THR A 277 14.87 12.22 -19.77
N VAL A 278 14.33 13.43 -19.73
CA VAL A 278 12.87 13.64 -19.70
C VAL A 278 12.20 13.07 -20.95
N GLU A 279 12.88 13.16 -22.08
CA GLU A 279 12.45 12.64 -23.38
C GLU A 279 12.30 11.11 -23.34
N ASP A 280 13.25 10.39 -22.73
CA ASP A 280 13.20 8.93 -22.59
C ASP A 280 11.98 8.49 -21.76
N ILE A 281 11.70 9.20 -20.66
CA ILE A 281 10.52 8.93 -19.84
C ILE A 281 9.22 9.29 -20.59
N ASN A 282 9.20 10.39 -21.32
CA ASN A 282 8.05 10.75 -22.14
C ASN A 282 7.78 9.71 -23.24
N GLU A 283 8.82 9.18 -23.88
CA GLU A 283 8.69 8.10 -24.86
C GLU A 283 8.12 6.84 -24.22
N TYR A 284 8.65 6.44 -23.06
CA TYR A 284 8.10 5.32 -22.28
C TYR A 284 6.62 5.53 -21.94
N CYS A 285 6.23 6.75 -21.60
CA CYS A 285 4.83 7.10 -21.28
C CYS A 285 3.89 7.08 -22.49
N LEU A 286 4.37 6.89 -23.72
CA LEU A 286 3.50 6.77 -24.90
C LEU A 286 2.55 5.56 -24.81
N ASP A 287 2.89 4.54 -24.05
CA ASP A 287 2.05 3.38 -23.80
C ASP A 287 0.89 3.67 -22.82
N LEU A 288 0.95 4.80 -22.11
CA LEU A 288 -0.19 5.27 -21.30
C LEU A 288 -1.24 5.97 -22.19
N PRO A 289 -2.53 5.87 -21.83
CA PRO A 289 -3.56 6.73 -22.39
C PRO A 289 -3.17 8.21 -22.28
N ARG A 290 -3.43 8.99 -23.31
CA ARG A 290 -2.96 10.37 -23.42
C ARG A 290 -3.28 11.24 -22.19
N TYR A 291 -4.46 11.09 -21.60
CA TYR A 291 -4.89 11.89 -20.46
C TYR A 291 -4.15 11.53 -19.17
N LYS A 292 -3.57 10.31 -19.07
CA LYS A 292 -2.78 9.85 -17.92
C LYS A 292 -1.29 10.18 -18.01
N ARG A 293 -0.79 10.59 -19.18
CA ARG A 293 0.63 10.92 -19.35
C ARG A 293 1.01 12.11 -18.49
N PRO A 294 2.05 12.00 -17.66
CA PRO A 294 2.54 13.15 -16.89
C PRO A 294 2.88 14.30 -17.82
N ARG A 295 2.45 15.49 -17.47
CA ARG A 295 2.78 16.71 -18.23
C ARG A 295 4.05 17.38 -17.74
N LYS A 296 4.50 17.02 -16.55
CA LYS A 296 5.76 17.47 -15.98
C LYS A 296 6.49 16.25 -15.41
N ILE A 297 7.78 16.12 -15.75
CA ILE A 297 8.68 15.11 -15.21
C ILE A 297 9.78 15.84 -14.46
N ILE A 298 10.06 15.41 -13.23
CA ILE A 298 11.05 16.02 -12.35
C ILE A 298 11.91 14.89 -11.79
N PHE A 299 13.20 14.93 -12.05
CA PHE A 299 14.15 14.00 -11.43
C PHE A 299 14.58 14.52 -10.07
N ALA A 300 14.17 13.83 -9.01
CA ALA A 300 14.45 14.17 -7.62
C ALA A 300 14.17 12.97 -6.70
N ASP A 301 14.68 13.05 -5.46
CA ASP A 301 14.39 12.08 -4.42
C ASP A 301 12.90 12.05 -4.06
N VAL A 302 12.37 10.86 -3.83
CA VAL A 302 10.99 10.64 -3.39
C VAL A 302 10.95 10.51 -1.87
N PRO A 303 10.44 11.52 -1.13
CA PRO A 303 10.43 11.50 0.33
C PRO A 303 9.46 10.44 0.87
N ARG A 304 9.94 9.68 1.85
CA ARG A 304 9.14 8.69 2.56
C ARG A 304 9.21 8.91 4.07
N ASN A 305 8.09 8.68 4.73
CA ASN A 305 8.02 8.73 6.18
C ASN A 305 8.69 7.48 6.81
N PRO A 306 8.89 7.42 8.15
CA PRO A 306 9.51 6.27 8.81
C PRO A 306 8.78 4.92 8.63
N THR A 307 7.54 4.94 8.17
CA THR A 307 6.77 3.72 7.82
C THR A 307 6.85 3.37 6.33
N GLY A 308 7.70 4.05 5.54
CA GLY A 308 7.93 3.79 4.13
C GLY A 308 6.89 4.38 3.17
N LYS A 309 5.90 5.15 3.65
CA LYS A 309 4.87 5.77 2.80
C LYS A 309 5.39 7.05 2.17
N ILE A 310 5.11 7.24 0.87
CA ILE A 310 5.43 8.47 0.13
C ILE A 310 4.76 9.68 0.77
N GLU A 311 5.51 10.76 0.97
CA GLU A 311 5.02 12.02 1.52
C GLU A 311 4.60 13.01 0.42
N LYS A 312 3.53 12.66 -0.34
CA LYS A 312 2.98 13.52 -1.42
C LYS A 312 2.69 14.96 -0.98
N PRO A 313 2.23 15.26 0.26
CA PRO A 313 2.07 16.64 0.71
C PRO A 313 3.36 17.47 0.66
N VAL A 314 4.50 16.87 1.01
CA VAL A 314 5.83 17.52 0.94
C VAL A 314 6.18 17.87 -0.51
N LEU A 315 5.91 16.93 -1.44
CA LEU A 315 6.15 17.16 -2.87
C LEU A 315 5.24 18.26 -3.44
N ARG A 316 3.94 18.27 -3.07
CA ARG A 316 3.02 19.33 -3.50
C ARG A 316 3.44 20.71 -2.96
N GLN A 317 3.90 20.78 -1.72
CA GLN A 317 4.41 22.02 -1.16
C GLN A 317 5.65 22.51 -1.90
N ARG A 318 6.59 21.62 -2.20
CA ARG A 318 7.85 21.94 -2.89
C ARG A 318 7.60 22.42 -4.32
N TYR A 319 6.87 21.67 -5.11
CA TYR A 319 6.72 21.93 -6.54
C TYR A 319 5.49 22.75 -6.91
N GLY A 320 4.50 22.85 -6.03
CA GLY A 320 3.35 23.74 -6.21
C GLY A 320 3.72 25.22 -6.00
N ALA A 321 4.63 25.52 -5.07
CA ALA A 321 5.13 26.87 -4.84
C ALA A 321 6.03 27.37 -5.99
N GLU A 322 6.84 26.51 -6.59
CA GLU A 322 7.69 26.87 -7.75
C GLU A 322 6.87 27.34 -8.96
N GLN A 323 5.71 26.73 -9.22
CA GLN A 323 4.82 27.18 -10.28
C GLN A 323 4.17 28.55 -10.02
N LEU A 324 3.99 28.93 -8.77
CA LEU A 324 3.49 30.27 -8.42
C LEU A 324 4.55 31.34 -8.63
N VAL A 325 5.83 31.03 -8.35
CA VAL A 325 6.96 31.95 -8.54
C VAL A 325 7.28 32.15 -10.02
N ASP A 326 7.20 31.11 -10.86
CA ASP A 326 7.36 31.24 -12.32
C ASP A 326 6.27 32.11 -12.95
N ARG A 327 5.06 32.15 -12.37
CA ARG A 327 3.97 33.03 -12.81
C ARG A 327 4.19 34.50 -12.52
N GLU A 328 4.76 34.82 -11.36
CA GLU A 328 5.06 36.22 -10.96
C GLU A 328 6.21 36.80 -11.80
N ASN A 329 7.10 35.97 -12.34
CA ASN A 329 8.22 36.38 -13.18
C ASN A 329 7.87 36.52 -14.69
N HIS A 330 6.67 36.10 -15.10
CA HIS A 330 6.19 36.18 -16.49
C HIS A 330 4.91 37.02 -16.67
N ALA A 331 4.42 37.68 -15.60
CA ALA A 331 3.34 38.68 -15.61
C ALA A 331 3.93 40.11 -15.54
#